data_0ccee9153225b64820b4e043a413c626
#
_entry.id   0ccee9153225b64820b4e043a413c626
#
_cell.length_a   1.000
_cell.length_b   1.000
_cell.length_c   1.000
_cell.angle_alpha   90.00
_cell.angle_beta   90.00
_cell.angle_gamma   90.00
#
_symmetry.space_group_name_H-M   'P 1'
#
loop_
_entity.id
_entity.type
_entity.pdbx_description
1 polymer ?
#
loop_
_entity_poly.entity_id
_entity_poly.type
_entity_poly.pdbx_seq_one_letter_code
_entity_poly.pdbx_strand_id
1 'polypeptide(L)'
;MLFPSKLHRSAAMSLLAISAALPLASVLWPAQSSGANQVKTTDPWSKAQVLQPADFAVELGNTKGESAPTIVYVGFRTLFEGGHVPGASYHGTASTEKGLAELKKWIATLPRATNLVIYCGCCPFDHCPNIRPAYTALHEMGFTHVRVLVLPTSFAVDWVEKGYPMQRGL
;
A
#
# COMPACT_ATOMS: atom_id res chain seq x y z
N MET A 1 44.84 24.42 -50.53
CA MET A 1 46.25 24.79 -50.24
C MET A 1 46.68 23.95 -49.05
N LEU A 2 47.35 22.84 -49.36
CA LEU A 2 48.76 22.58 -49.09
C LEU A 2 49.08 22.28 -47.61
N PHE A 3 49.33 20.99 -47.44
CA PHE A 3 50.12 20.40 -46.33
C PHE A 3 51.51 21.03 -46.18
N PRO A 4 52.31 20.84 -45.11
CA PRO A 4 52.95 19.56 -44.91
C PRO A 4 53.17 19.08 -43.46
N SER A 5 53.29 17.75 -43.43
CA SER A 5 53.91 16.83 -42.50
C SER A 5 55.27 17.27 -41.87
N LYS A 6 55.53 16.84 -40.59
CA LYS A 6 56.89 16.50 -40.13
C LYS A 6 56.86 15.28 -39.18
N LEU A 7 57.50 14.24 -39.63
CA LEU A 7 58.01 13.10 -38.85
C LEU A 7 59.12 13.53 -37.93
N HIS A 8 59.25 12.94 -36.74
CA HIS A 8 60.51 12.62 -36.04
C HIS A 8 60.22 11.49 -35.03
N ARG A 9 60.68 10.30 -35.33
CA ARG A 9 61.90 9.51 -35.02
C ARG A 9 61.98 9.13 -33.54
N SER A 10 61.76 7.85 -33.36
CA SER A 10 62.36 6.83 -32.45
C SER A 10 63.31 7.29 -31.34
N ALA A 11 62.97 6.84 -30.13
CA ALA A 11 63.96 6.35 -29.17
C ALA A 11 63.37 5.21 -28.36
N ALA A 12 63.90 4.00 -28.59
CA ALA A 12 63.61 2.82 -27.78
C ALA A 12 64.41 2.93 -26.47
N MET A 13 63.74 2.75 -25.34
CA MET A 13 64.41 2.51 -24.08
C MET A 13 63.75 1.38 -23.35
N SER A 14 64.36 0.22 -23.40
CA SER A 14 64.06 -0.98 -22.63
C SER A 14 64.27 -0.71 -21.13
N LEU A 15 63.19 -0.89 -20.35
CA LEU A 15 63.33 -1.01 -18.91
C LEU A 15 62.63 -2.27 -18.41
N LEU A 16 63.42 -3.03 -17.67
CA LEU A 16 63.10 -4.34 -17.10
C LEU A 16 61.80 -4.37 -16.32
N ALA A 17 61.00 -5.38 -16.63
CA ALA A 17 59.86 -5.77 -15.85
C ALA A 17 60.30 -6.45 -14.54
N ILE A 18 60.06 -5.82 -13.42
CA ILE A 18 60.06 -6.47 -12.11
C ILE A 18 58.61 -6.86 -11.82
N SER A 19 58.30 -8.13 -12.03
CA SER A 19 57.01 -8.72 -11.66
C SER A 19 56.96 -8.92 -10.16
N ALA A 20 56.38 -8.00 -9.45
CA ALA A 20 55.98 -8.20 -8.06
C ALA A 20 54.58 -8.89 -8.06
N ALA A 21 54.56 -10.19 -7.85
CA ALA A 21 53.35 -10.95 -7.61
C ALA A 21 52.80 -10.59 -6.23
N LEU A 22 51.74 -9.76 -6.20
CA LEU A 22 50.94 -9.53 -5.01
C LEU A 22 49.95 -10.69 -4.84
N PRO A 23 49.89 -11.37 -3.68
CA PRO A 23 48.84 -12.35 -3.44
C PRO A 23 47.51 -11.64 -3.30
N LEU A 24 46.54 -11.98 -4.17
CA LEU A 24 45.14 -11.63 -4.02
C LEU A 24 44.59 -12.34 -2.76
N ALA A 25 44.65 -11.67 -1.63
CA ALA A 25 43.88 -12.09 -0.46
C ALA A 25 42.41 -11.88 -0.78
N SER A 26 41.71 -12.96 -1.15
CA SER A 26 40.26 -13.00 -1.29
C SER A 26 39.66 -12.78 0.10
N VAL A 27 39.29 -11.54 0.41
CA VAL A 27 38.51 -11.21 1.58
C VAL A 27 37.08 -11.76 1.31
N LEU A 28 36.83 -12.95 1.83
CA LEU A 28 35.47 -13.50 1.92
C LEU A 28 34.67 -12.62 2.88
N TRP A 29 33.99 -11.64 2.32
CA TRP A 29 32.95 -10.88 3.05
C TRP A 29 31.81 -11.84 3.34
N PRO A 30 31.46 -12.10 4.61
CA PRO A 30 30.29 -12.89 4.89
C PRO A 30 29.09 -12.11 4.38
N ALA A 31 28.38 -12.66 3.40
CA ALA A 31 27.07 -12.16 3.00
C ALA A 31 26.16 -12.27 4.24
N GLN A 32 25.97 -11.16 4.92
CA GLN A 32 24.95 -11.04 5.94
C GLN A 32 23.60 -11.08 5.18
N SER A 33 23.04 -12.29 5.10
CA SER A 33 21.64 -12.46 4.80
C SER A 33 20.86 -11.82 5.95
N SER A 34 20.54 -10.54 5.79
CA SER A 34 19.49 -9.89 6.58
C SER A 34 18.18 -10.56 6.23
N GLY A 35 17.96 -11.73 6.81
CA GLY A 35 16.64 -12.31 6.95
C GLY A 35 15.85 -11.35 7.81
N ALA A 36 15.27 -10.30 7.19
CA ALA A 36 14.19 -9.57 7.79
C ALA A 36 13.11 -10.61 8.08
N ASN A 37 13.01 -11.04 9.34
CA ASN A 37 11.86 -11.75 9.85
C ASN A 37 10.67 -10.81 9.64
N GLN A 38 10.05 -10.91 8.46
CA GLN A 38 8.75 -10.32 8.24
C GLN A 38 7.80 -11.11 9.14
N VAL A 39 7.55 -10.55 10.31
CA VAL A 39 6.44 -10.98 11.15
C VAL A 39 5.21 -10.85 10.26
N LYS A 40 4.75 -11.97 9.73
CA LYS A 40 3.48 -12.05 9.02
C LYS A 40 2.42 -11.75 10.07
N THR A 41 2.05 -10.48 10.19
CA THR A 41 0.98 -10.07 11.08
C THR A 41 -0.27 -10.81 10.63
N THR A 42 -0.76 -11.70 11.48
CA THR A 42 -2.05 -12.36 11.25
C THR A 42 -3.10 -11.26 11.22
N ASP A 43 -3.88 -11.20 10.16
CA ASP A 43 -4.95 -10.22 10.03
C ASP A 43 -5.91 -10.31 11.23
N PRO A 44 -6.35 -9.17 11.80
CA PRO A 44 -7.18 -9.16 13.00
C PRO A 44 -8.65 -9.57 12.75
N TRP A 45 -9.04 -9.83 11.52
CA TRP A 45 -10.39 -10.24 11.12
C TRP A 45 -10.46 -11.72 10.71
N SER A 46 -11.63 -12.29 10.77
CA SER A 46 -11.94 -13.62 10.27
C SER A 46 -12.20 -13.61 8.75
N LYS A 47 -12.13 -14.80 8.13
CA LYS A 47 -12.48 -14.94 6.70
C LYS A 47 -13.92 -14.50 6.37
N ALA A 48 -14.84 -14.64 7.30
CA ALA A 48 -16.23 -14.23 7.13
C ALA A 48 -16.43 -12.69 7.08
N GLN A 49 -15.43 -11.95 7.55
CA GLN A 49 -15.46 -10.49 7.54
C GLN A 49 -14.78 -9.89 6.31
N VAL A 50 -14.25 -10.73 5.42
CA VAL A 50 -13.60 -10.32 4.18
C VAL A 50 -14.65 -10.19 3.07
N LEU A 51 -14.65 -9.04 2.38
CA LEU A 51 -15.44 -8.80 1.18
C LEU A 51 -14.53 -8.78 -0.06
N GLN A 52 -14.94 -9.50 -1.08
CA GLN A 52 -14.30 -9.40 -2.39
C GLN A 52 -14.92 -8.24 -3.20
N PRO A 53 -14.15 -7.56 -4.07
CA PRO A 53 -14.64 -6.42 -4.84
C PRO A 53 -15.89 -6.73 -5.66
N ALA A 54 -15.93 -7.88 -6.34
CA ALA A 54 -17.06 -8.29 -7.17
C ALA A 54 -18.34 -8.48 -6.33
N ASP A 55 -18.22 -9.16 -5.19
CA ASP A 55 -19.35 -9.43 -4.31
C ASP A 55 -19.90 -8.13 -3.71
N PHE A 56 -18.99 -7.22 -3.33
CA PHE A 56 -19.40 -5.93 -2.77
C PHE A 56 -20.03 -5.01 -3.82
N ALA A 57 -19.55 -5.02 -5.07
CA ALA A 57 -20.19 -4.27 -6.14
C ALA A 57 -21.62 -4.74 -6.41
N VAL A 58 -21.88 -6.05 -6.33
CA VAL A 58 -23.24 -6.62 -6.42
C VAL A 58 -24.08 -6.21 -5.21
N GLU A 59 -23.53 -6.28 -4.00
CA GLU A 59 -24.23 -5.84 -2.77
C GLU A 59 -24.68 -4.38 -2.87
N LEU A 60 -23.80 -3.48 -3.33
CA LEU A 60 -24.11 -2.05 -3.52
C LEU A 60 -25.25 -1.81 -4.51
N GLY A 61 -25.35 -2.63 -5.55
CA GLY A 61 -26.44 -2.54 -6.52
C GLY A 61 -27.81 -2.98 -5.94
N ASN A 62 -27.80 -3.88 -4.97
CA ASN A 62 -28.98 -4.52 -4.41
C ASN A 62 -29.46 -3.91 -3.09
N THR A 63 -28.59 -3.18 -2.36
CA THR A 63 -28.96 -2.59 -1.06
C THR A 63 -29.21 -1.09 -1.17
N LYS A 64 -30.28 -0.62 -0.54
CA LYS A 64 -30.67 0.79 -0.51
C LYS A 64 -31.23 1.18 0.87
N GLY A 65 -31.15 2.45 1.19
CA GLY A 65 -31.70 3.00 2.43
C GLY A 65 -31.02 2.39 3.67
N GLU A 66 -31.81 2.06 4.68
CA GLU A 66 -31.31 1.55 5.97
C GLU A 66 -30.59 0.20 5.90
N SER A 67 -30.80 -0.58 4.82
CA SER A 67 -30.12 -1.85 4.60
C SER A 67 -28.70 -1.68 4.03
N ALA A 68 -28.37 -0.50 3.52
CA ALA A 68 -27.05 -0.23 2.96
C ALA A 68 -25.97 -0.20 4.06
N PRO A 69 -24.78 -0.74 3.81
CA PRO A 69 -23.69 -0.64 4.77
C PRO A 69 -23.19 0.81 4.91
N THR A 70 -22.76 1.19 6.09
CA THR A 70 -21.97 2.40 6.28
C THR A 70 -20.53 2.13 5.81
N ILE A 71 -20.13 2.80 4.73
CA ILE A 71 -18.85 2.57 4.06
C ILE A 71 -17.87 3.65 4.48
N VAL A 72 -16.68 3.22 4.95
CA VAL A 72 -15.65 4.13 5.45
C VAL A 72 -14.34 3.91 4.73
N TYR A 73 -13.87 4.96 4.06
CA TYR A 73 -12.53 4.98 3.50
C TYR A 73 -11.53 5.43 4.55
N VAL A 74 -10.47 4.64 4.78
CA VAL A 74 -9.50 4.86 5.86
C VAL A 74 -8.11 5.26 5.38
N GLY A 75 -7.93 5.50 4.08
CA GLY A 75 -6.67 5.90 3.45
C GLY A 75 -6.46 7.42 3.41
N PHE A 76 -5.76 7.89 2.39
CA PHE A 76 -5.42 9.31 2.23
C PHE A 76 -6.55 10.11 1.59
N ARG A 77 -6.86 11.29 2.14
CA ARG A 77 -7.94 12.17 1.66
C ARG A 77 -7.87 12.45 0.16
N THR A 78 -6.69 12.75 -0.37
CA THR A 78 -6.50 13.07 -1.80
C THR A 78 -6.90 11.91 -2.73
N LEU A 79 -6.69 10.67 -2.30
CA LEU A 79 -7.12 9.50 -3.06
C LEU A 79 -8.64 9.30 -2.97
N PHE A 80 -9.23 9.57 -1.81
CA PHE A 80 -10.68 9.55 -1.64
C PHE A 80 -11.37 10.56 -2.57
N GLU A 81 -10.90 11.79 -2.59
CA GLU A 81 -11.42 12.86 -3.47
C GLU A 81 -11.25 12.52 -4.96
N GLY A 82 -10.16 11.84 -5.32
CA GLY A 82 -9.89 11.36 -6.68
C GLY A 82 -10.82 10.23 -7.13
N GLY A 83 -11.30 9.40 -6.20
CA GLY A 83 -12.24 8.32 -6.50
C GLY A 83 -12.46 7.40 -5.30
N HIS A 84 -13.72 7.09 -5.04
CA HIS A 84 -14.14 6.22 -3.94
C HIS A 84 -15.41 5.42 -4.27
N VAL A 85 -15.71 4.42 -3.46
CA VAL A 85 -16.98 3.66 -3.55
C VAL A 85 -18.14 4.59 -3.26
N PRO A 86 -19.23 4.59 -4.07
CA PRO A 86 -20.40 5.45 -3.84
C PRO A 86 -20.96 5.30 -2.43
N GLY A 87 -21.24 6.42 -1.80
CA GLY A 87 -21.74 6.45 -0.42
C GLY A 87 -20.66 6.25 0.65
N ALA A 88 -19.42 6.07 0.29
CA ALA A 88 -18.33 6.03 1.25
C ALA A 88 -18.06 7.42 1.84
N SER A 89 -17.66 7.45 3.10
CA SER A 89 -17.26 8.65 3.81
C SER A 89 -15.80 8.58 4.27
N TYR A 90 -15.18 9.74 4.44
CA TYR A 90 -13.80 9.87 4.92
C TYR A 90 -13.77 10.59 6.28
N HIS A 91 -13.13 9.97 7.27
CA HIS A 91 -13.05 10.50 8.63
C HIS A 91 -11.63 10.41 9.23
N GLY A 92 -10.61 10.42 8.39
CA GLY A 92 -9.20 10.43 8.80
C GLY A 92 -8.38 9.28 8.21
N THR A 93 -7.09 9.54 8.06
CA THR A 93 -6.10 8.55 7.59
C THR A 93 -5.67 7.68 8.77
N ALA A 94 -6.06 6.41 8.79
CA ALA A 94 -5.93 5.55 9.97
C ALA A 94 -4.49 5.17 10.33
N SER A 95 -3.52 5.36 9.44
CA SER A 95 -2.09 5.16 9.74
C SER A 95 -1.46 6.31 10.52
N THR A 96 -2.18 7.42 10.75
CA THR A 96 -1.73 8.55 11.54
C THR A 96 -2.51 8.63 12.85
N GLU A 97 -1.84 9.04 13.93
CA GLU A 97 -2.50 9.21 15.23
C GLU A 97 -3.69 10.18 15.15
N LYS A 98 -3.49 11.33 14.51
CA LYS A 98 -4.55 12.32 14.29
C LYS A 98 -5.73 11.74 13.50
N GLY A 99 -5.46 11.09 12.38
CA GLY A 99 -6.52 10.55 11.53
C GLY A 99 -7.27 9.40 12.18
N LEU A 100 -6.57 8.55 12.94
CA LEU A 100 -7.20 7.48 13.71
C LEU A 100 -8.09 8.06 14.84
N ALA A 101 -7.65 9.15 15.49
CA ALA A 101 -8.46 9.85 16.51
C ALA A 101 -9.71 10.49 15.88
N GLU A 102 -9.60 11.10 14.71
CA GLU A 102 -10.74 11.64 13.96
C GLU A 102 -11.75 10.55 13.58
N LEU A 103 -11.26 9.41 13.07
CA LEU A 103 -12.10 8.24 12.80
C LEU A 103 -12.82 7.75 14.06
N LYS A 104 -12.11 7.56 15.16
CA LYS A 104 -12.68 7.13 16.45
C LYS A 104 -13.76 8.10 16.94
N LYS A 105 -13.52 9.41 16.85
CA LYS A 105 -14.48 10.43 17.27
C LYS A 105 -15.77 10.36 16.47
N TRP A 106 -15.68 10.23 15.15
CA TRP A 106 -16.87 10.16 14.29
C TRP A 106 -17.61 8.84 14.49
N ILE A 107 -16.93 7.70 14.48
CA ILE A 107 -17.56 6.39 14.58
C ILE A 107 -18.23 6.17 15.94
N ALA A 108 -17.78 6.87 17.00
CA ALA A 108 -18.39 6.79 18.32
C ALA A 108 -19.86 7.27 18.34
N THR A 109 -20.27 8.04 17.33
CA THR A 109 -21.66 8.52 17.19
C THR A 109 -22.62 7.44 16.66
N LEU A 110 -22.08 6.33 16.13
CA LEU A 110 -22.87 5.26 15.52
C LEU A 110 -23.20 4.14 16.53
N PRO A 111 -24.35 3.46 16.36
CA PRO A 111 -24.65 2.24 17.11
C PRO A 111 -23.59 1.16 16.91
N ARG A 112 -23.26 0.41 17.95
CA ARG A 112 -22.23 -0.67 17.88
C ARG A 112 -22.60 -1.83 16.94
N ALA A 113 -23.89 -1.98 16.63
CA ALA A 113 -24.41 -2.94 15.67
C ALA A 113 -24.47 -2.43 14.23
N THR A 114 -23.95 -1.22 13.95
CA THR A 114 -23.91 -0.69 12.58
C THR A 114 -23.15 -1.64 11.66
N ASN A 115 -23.74 -1.95 10.49
CA ASN A 115 -23.08 -2.73 9.44
C ASN A 115 -22.03 -1.86 8.76
N LEU A 116 -20.76 -2.07 9.10
CA LEU A 116 -19.63 -1.29 8.63
C LEU A 116 -18.85 -2.04 7.54
N VAL A 117 -18.47 -1.32 6.49
CA VAL A 117 -17.47 -1.77 5.52
C VAL A 117 -16.35 -0.76 5.51
N ILE A 118 -15.14 -1.21 5.81
CA ILE A 118 -13.93 -0.37 5.75
C ILE A 118 -13.04 -0.78 4.59
N TYR A 119 -12.39 0.18 3.93
CA TYR A 119 -11.41 -0.09 2.88
C TYR A 119 -10.38 1.05 2.74
N CYS A 120 -9.27 0.76 2.07
CA CYS A 120 -8.22 1.74 1.79
C CYS A 120 -7.93 1.84 0.29
N GLY A 121 -7.28 0.83 -0.32
CA GLY A 121 -6.95 0.83 -1.75
C GLY A 121 -5.85 1.80 -2.17
N CYS A 122 -5.07 2.34 -1.22
CA CYS A 122 -3.94 3.24 -1.53
C CYS A 122 -2.68 2.50 -1.98
N CYS A 123 -2.59 1.20 -1.71
CA CYS A 123 -1.43 0.34 -1.90
C CYS A 123 -1.87 -1.12 -1.86
N PRO A 124 -1.00 -2.09 -2.20
CA PRO A 124 -1.29 -3.50 -2.04
C PRO A 124 -1.79 -3.82 -0.64
N PHE A 125 -2.88 -4.59 -0.54
CA PHE A 125 -3.62 -4.83 0.70
C PHE A 125 -2.74 -5.37 1.83
N ASP A 126 -1.84 -6.30 1.51
CA ASP A 126 -0.95 -6.93 2.49
C ASP A 126 0.00 -5.94 3.18
N HIS A 127 0.31 -4.84 2.50
CA HIS A 127 1.20 -3.78 2.98
C HIS A 127 0.45 -2.50 3.37
N CYS A 128 -0.88 -2.53 3.41
CA CYS A 128 -1.68 -1.34 3.71
C CYS A 128 -1.51 -0.92 5.18
N PRO A 129 -0.99 0.29 5.44
CA PRO A 129 -0.76 0.76 6.81
C PRO A 129 -2.04 1.23 7.50
N ASN A 130 -3.15 1.42 6.76
CA ASN A 130 -4.37 2.04 7.26
C ASN A 130 -5.41 1.02 7.73
N ILE A 131 -5.54 -0.11 7.02
CA ILE A 131 -6.69 -1.00 7.22
C ILE A 131 -6.65 -1.72 8.59
N ARG A 132 -5.47 -2.20 9.01
CA ARG A 132 -5.33 -2.95 10.26
C ARG A 132 -5.53 -2.07 11.49
N PRO A 133 -4.91 -0.88 11.62
CA PRO A 133 -5.20 0.03 12.72
C PRO A 133 -6.68 0.47 12.78
N ALA A 134 -7.31 0.74 11.63
CA ALA A 134 -8.73 1.07 11.58
C ALA A 134 -9.59 -0.07 12.12
N TYR A 135 -9.42 -1.29 11.61
CA TYR A 135 -10.18 -2.45 12.07
C TYR A 135 -10.00 -2.70 13.56
N THR A 136 -8.76 -2.72 14.06
CA THR A 136 -8.45 -2.93 15.46
C THR A 136 -9.15 -1.90 16.34
N ALA A 137 -9.09 -0.61 15.95
CA ALA A 137 -9.75 0.45 16.69
C ALA A 137 -11.28 0.27 16.76
N LEU A 138 -11.91 -0.12 15.65
CA LEU A 138 -13.36 -0.37 15.61
C LEU A 138 -13.74 -1.57 16.48
N HIS A 139 -12.96 -2.65 16.43
CA HIS A 139 -13.17 -3.84 17.25
C HIS A 139 -13.02 -3.53 18.75
N GLU A 140 -11.98 -2.79 19.15
CA GLU A 140 -11.76 -2.34 20.53
C GLU A 140 -12.89 -1.42 21.03
N MET A 141 -13.51 -0.63 20.15
CA MET A 141 -14.67 0.18 20.45
C MET A 141 -15.99 -0.61 20.51
N GLY A 142 -15.96 -1.94 20.30
CA GLY A 142 -17.11 -2.82 20.43
C GLY A 142 -18.02 -2.90 19.20
N PHE A 143 -17.56 -2.50 18.01
CA PHE A 143 -18.31 -2.74 16.77
C PHE A 143 -18.23 -4.22 16.39
N THR A 144 -19.39 -4.85 16.21
CA THR A 144 -19.51 -6.30 15.98
C THR A 144 -19.68 -6.68 14.51
N HIS A 145 -20.16 -5.77 13.68
CA HIS A 145 -20.44 -6.00 12.26
C HIS A 145 -19.51 -5.18 11.36
N VAL A 146 -18.20 -5.42 11.52
CA VAL A 146 -17.15 -4.78 10.68
C VAL A 146 -16.69 -5.76 9.62
N ARG A 147 -16.78 -5.35 8.36
CA ARG A 147 -16.27 -6.10 7.21
C ARG A 147 -15.17 -5.29 6.51
N VAL A 148 -14.24 -6.00 5.88
CA VAL A 148 -13.08 -5.41 5.21
C VAL A 148 -13.16 -5.70 3.73
N LEU A 149 -13.26 -4.65 2.90
CA LEU A 149 -13.16 -4.79 1.45
C LEU A 149 -11.68 -4.92 1.07
N VAL A 150 -11.33 -6.08 0.54
CA VAL A 150 -9.96 -6.40 0.13
C VAL A 150 -9.74 -5.94 -1.30
N LEU A 151 -8.79 -5.03 -1.48
CA LEU A 151 -8.32 -4.55 -2.77
C LEU A 151 -6.85 -5.00 -2.90
N PRO A 152 -6.59 -6.16 -3.54
CA PRO A 152 -5.27 -6.80 -3.54
C PRO A 152 -4.14 -5.88 -4.02
N THR A 153 -4.40 -5.08 -5.06
CA THR A 153 -3.40 -4.20 -5.68
C THR A 153 -3.66 -2.73 -5.31
N SER A 154 -4.82 -2.20 -5.70
CA SER A 154 -5.22 -0.82 -5.42
C SER A 154 -6.69 -0.60 -5.79
N PHE A 155 -7.26 0.54 -5.37
CA PHE A 155 -8.61 0.92 -5.78
C PHE A 155 -8.73 1.10 -7.29
N ALA A 156 -7.71 1.63 -7.95
CA ALA A 156 -7.73 1.79 -9.40
C ALA A 156 -7.84 0.44 -10.12
N VAL A 157 -6.98 -0.51 -9.79
CA VAL A 157 -6.88 -1.81 -10.48
C VAL A 157 -8.03 -2.74 -10.12
N ASP A 158 -8.35 -2.83 -8.82
CA ASP A 158 -9.28 -3.86 -8.31
C ASP A 158 -10.74 -3.40 -8.30
N TRP A 159 -10.97 -2.09 -8.52
CA TRP A 159 -12.31 -1.50 -8.51
C TRP A 159 -12.63 -0.73 -9.80
N VAL A 160 -11.86 0.33 -10.11
CA VAL A 160 -12.17 1.22 -11.24
C VAL A 160 -11.99 0.53 -12.59
N GLU A 161 -10.87 -0.16 -12.81
CA GLU A 161 -10.60 -0.91 -14.05
C GLU A 161 -11.54 -2.11 -14.25
N LYS A 162 -12.19 -2.57 -13.17
CA LYS A 162 -13.24 -3.61 -13.24
C LYS A 162 -14.60 -3.04 -13.62
N GLY A 163 -14.72 -1.72 -13.77
CA GLY A 163 -15.98 -1.05 -14.12
C GLY A 163 -17.00 -0.99 -12.99
N TYR A 164 -16.57 -1.18 -11.73
CA TYR A 164 -17.48 -1.05 -10.59
C TYR A 164 -17.83 0.42 -10.32
N PRO A 165 -19.00 0.68 -9.69
CA PRO A 165 -19.47 2.05 -9.44
C PRO A 165 -18.46 2.88 -8.64
N MET A 166 -18.23 4.13 -9.07
CA MET A 166 -17.28 5.02 -8.45
C MET A 166 -17.84 6.44 -8.38
N GLN A 167 -17.53 7.16 -7.30
CA GLN A 167 -17.86 8.56 -7.08
C GLN A 167 -16.57 9.37 -6.88
N ARG A 168 -16.59 10.66 -7.19
CA ARG A 168 -15.50 11.61 -6.99
C ARG A 168 -15.96 12.79 -6.14
N GLY A 169 -14.98 13.48 -5.56
CA GLY A 169 -15.22 14.63 -4.67
C GLY A 169 -15.51 14.21 -3.24
N LEU A 170 -16.10 15.11 -2.46
CA LEU A 170 -16.51 14.90 -1.07
C LEU A 170 -18.01 14.60 -1.00
#